data_9a68713654d47ce7442aa6719255d3bc
#
_entry.id   9a68713654d47ce7442aa6719255d3bc
#
_cell.length_a   1.000
_cell.length_b   1.000
_cell.length_c   1.000
_cell.angle_alpha   90.00
_cell.angle_beta   90.00
_cell.angle_gamma   90.00
#
_symmetry.space_group_name_H-M   'P 1'
#
loop_
_entity.id
_entity.type
_entity.pdbx_description
1 polymer ?
#
loop_
_entity_poly.entity_id
_entity_poly.type
_entity_poly.pdbx_seq_one_letter_code
_entity_poly.pdbx_strand_id
1 'polypeptide(L)'
;MTFSQAPTPSSENQTQLIQNAAELNTDPRQSKQMPLALKALMVKPTFFNVENPINPHMRKADGTLHALNFNKVQEQWTMLHDAYLKIGIPVLAIDGQPGKPDMVFCANQSLPIVDNSGNKLLLLSNMHNDIRHSEVPFIAESLISQQYKLAHLPARSSETLFEAMGDCLWLPGKRFLLGGYGHRTTKAIYNYVSQIAQAPVALFELVNPRFYHLDTCLSIINDDTAIAHESAFTEPGLKLLNKIFPNLIPVTLKEADSPGFACNAHCPDGKHVLIQQGNVQINSVLQKAGFTVVELPTDEFIKSGGSVFCMKLMYF
;
A
#
# COMPACT_ATOMS: atom_id res chain seq x y z
N MET A 1 -19.07 25.48 -3.44
CA MET A 1 -17.87 25.34 -2.59
C MET A 1 -16.67 25.60 -3.49
N THR A 2 -15.95 26.70 -3.28
CA THR A 2 -14.75 27.06 -4.04
C THR A 2 -13.61 26.15 -3.63
N PHE A 3 -13.18 25.28 -4.52
CA PHE A 3 -12.00 24.42 -4.31
C PHE A 3 -10.75 25.30 -4.33
N SER A 4 -10.02 25.33 -3.22
CA SER A 4 -8.69 25.94 -3.16
C SER A 4 -7.79 25.17 -4.12
N GLN A 5 -7.19 25.85 -5.10
CA GLN A 5 -6.17 25.27 -5.97
C GLN A 5 -4.99 24.78 -5.14
N ALA A 6 -4.42 23.64 -5.52
CA ALA A 6 -3.19 23.13 -4.93
C ALA A 6 -2.10 24.22 -5.01
N PRO A 7 -1.30 24.43 -3.97
CA PRO A 7 -0.23 25.44 -3.99
C PRO A 7 0.76 25.12 -5.11
N THR A 8 1.04 26.12 -5.95
CA THR A 8 2.13 26.06 -6.92
C THR A 8 3.46 25.92 -6.16
N PRO A 9 4.40 25.10 -6.63
CA PRO A 9 5.66 24.84 -5.92
C PRO A 9 6.44 26.15 -5.73
N SER A 10 6.69 26.54 -4.48
CA SER A 10 7.66 27.58 -4.18
C SER A 10 9.08 26.98 -4.24
N SER A 11 10.03 27.71 -4.79
CA SER A 11 11.41 27.29 -5.01
C SER A 11 12.23 26.99 -3.73
N GLU A 12 11.67 27.16 -2.55
CA GLU A 12 12.38 26.99 -1.26
C GLU A 12 12.22 25.59 -0.62
N ASN A 13 11.34 24.72 -1.11
CA ASN A 13 11.17 23.35 -0.64
C ASN A 13 11.37 22.36 -1.81
N GLN A 14 12.59 22.26 -2.35
CA GLN A 14 12.94 21.16 -3.24
C GLN A 14 12.92 19.86 -2.42
N THR A 15 11.77 19.21 -2.41
CA THR A 15 11.64 17.85 -1.92
C THR A 15 12.39 16.89 -2.83
N GLN A 16 13.20 16.03 -2.23
CA GLN A 16 14.12 15.17 -2.98
C GLN A 16 13.40 13.92 -3.50
N LEU A 17 13.38 13.72 -4.82
CA LEU A 17 13.07 12.43 -5.44
C LEU A 17 14.40 11.68 -5.65
N ILE A 18 14.48 10.44 -5.14
CA ILE A 18 15.67 9.59 -5.15
C ILE A 18 15.38 8.42 -6.08
N GLN A 19 16.12 8.29 -7.20
CA GLN A 19 15.84 7.32 -8.26
C GLN A 19 16.86 6.17 -8.30
N ASN A 20 17.99 6.34 -7.63
CA ASN A 20 19.03 5.32 -7.58
C ASN A 20 19.84 5.45 -6.28
N ALA A 21 20.66 4.43 -6.01
CA ALA A 21 21.43 4.36 -4.77
C ALA A 21 22.48 5.48 -4.63
N ALA A 22 22.98 6.08 -5.73
CA ALA A 22 23.97 7.17 -5.66
C ALA A 22 23.32 8.49 -5.17
N GLU A 23 22.05 8.69 -5.45
CA GLU A 23 21.28 9.88 -5.01
C GLU A 23 20.86 9.82 -3.53
N LEU A 24 20.89 8.64 -2.91
CA LEU A 24 20.59 8.47 -1.48
C LEU A 24 21.81 8.85 -0.64
N ASN A 25 21.92 10.13 -0.27
CA ASN A 25 23.10 10.70 0.41
C ASN A 25 23.05 10.54 1.94
N THR A 26 21.86 10.28 2.50
CA THR A 26 21.65 10.10 3.94
C THR A 26 20.88 8.81 4.20
N ASP A 27 21.17 8.16 5.31
CA ASP A 27 20.42 6.98 5.74
C ASP A 27 18.95 7.36 6.05
N PRO A 28 17.96 6.76 5.38
CA PRO A 28 16.54 7.06 5.62
C PRO A 28 16.09 6.86 7.07
N ARG A 29 16.78 5.99 7.83
CA ARG A 29 16.51 5.75 9.25
C ARG A 29 16.87 6.95 10.13
N GLN A 30 17.71 7.88 9.61
CA GLN A 30 18.04 9.15 10.26
C GLN A 30 17.06 10.28 9.90
N SER A 31 16.08 10.00 9.01
CA SER A 31 15.06 10.99 8.67
C SER A 31 14.26 11.42 9.90
N LYS A 32 13.66 12.62 9.84
CA LYS A 32 12.84 13.16 10.91
C LYS A 32 11.82 12.11 11.38
N GLN A 33 11.68 11.98 12.70
CA GLN A 33 10.69 11.08 13.30
C GLN A 33 9.27 11.53 12.98
N MET A 34 8.37 10.57 12.81
CA MET A 34 6.94 10.78 12.69
C MET A 34 6.18 9.71 13.47
N PRO A 35 4.93 9.95 13.87
CA PRO A 35 4.12 8.91 14.51
C PRO A 35 4.00 7.66 13.62
N LEU A 36 3.78 6.51 14.23
CA LEU A 36 3.30 5.32 13.52
C LEU A 36 1.79 5.45 13.27
N ALA A 37 1.35 5.03 12.09
CA ALA A 37 -0.08 4.85 11.81
C ALA A 37 -0.53 3.55 12.47
N LEU A 38 -1.20 3.64 13.60
CA LEU A 38 -1.60 2.50 14.45
C LEU A 38 -3.10 2.30 14.52
N LYS A 39 -3.85 2.80 13.54
CA LYS A 39 -5.28 2.54 13.37
C LYS A 39 -5.52 2.05 11.96
N ALA A 40 -6.40 1.07 11.79
CA ALA A 40 -6.76 0.54 10.50
C ALA A 40 -8.20 0.94 10.13
N LEU A 41 -8.43 1.32 8.87
CA LEU A 41 -9.76 1.34 8.28
C LEU A 41 -9.87 0.10 7.40
N MET A 42 -10.98 -0.61 7.50
CA MET A 42 -11.31 -1.76 6.66
C MET A 42 -12.73 -1.62 6.11
N VAL A 43 -12.93 -2.04 4.86
CA VAL A 43 -14.26 -2.04 4.22
C VAL A 43 -14.84 -3.45 4.27
N LYS A 44 -16.08 -3.58 4.75
CA LYS A 44 -16.79 -4.87 4.76
C LYS A 44 -16.99 -5.40 3.34
N PRO A 45 -16.81 -6.70 3.08
CA PRO A 45 -16.82 -7.27 1.74
C PRO A 45 -18.23 -7.52 1.18
N THR A 46 -19.24 -6.75 1.61
CA THR A 46 -20.66 -6.95 1.28
C THR A 46 -20.92 -6.99 -0.23
N PHE A 47 -20.19 -6.18 -1.01
CA PHE A 47 -20.33 -6.08 -2.46
C PHE A 47 -19.09 -6.57 -3.21
N PHE A 48 -18.15 -7.22 -2.51
CA PHE A 48 -16.93 -7.73 -3.13
C PHE A 48 -17.25 -8.80 -4.17
N ASN A 49 -16.74 -8.63 -5.39
CA ASN A 49 -16.92 -9.59 -6.49
C ASN A 49 -15.78 -9.45 -7.53
N VAL A 50 -15.55 -10.50 -8.33
CA VAL A 50 -14.60 -10.49 -9.45
C VAL A 50 -15.39 -10.36 -10.74
N GLU A 51 -15.60 -9.13 -11.21
CA GLU A 51 -16.44 -8.85 -12.39
C GLU A 51 -15.78 -7.97 -13.45
N ASN A 52 -14.91 -7.05 -13.07
CA ASN A 52 -14.20 -6.14 -13.97
C ASN A 52 -12.69 -6.39 -13.89
N PRO A 53 -12.10 -7.20 -14.79
CA PRO A 53 -10.69 -7.57 -14.67
C PRO A 53 -9.77 -6.39 -14.95
N ILE A 54 -9.12 -5.90 -13.92
CA ILE A 54 -8.19 -4.76 -13.96
C ILE A 54 -6.73 -5.15 -13.64
N ASN A 55 -6.48 -6.42 -13.32
CA ASN A 55 -5.16 -6.98 -13.09
C ASN A 55 -5.10 -8.47 -13.51
N PRO A 56 -3.89 -9.03 -13.72
CA PRO A 56 -3.74 -10.38 -14.24
C PRO A 56 -4.21 -11.50 -13.29
N HIS A 57 -4.37 -11.25 -11.99
CA HIS A 57 -4.79 -12.27 -11.03
C HIS A 57 -6.30 -12.55 -11.07
N MET A 58 -7.10 -11.69 -11.66
CA MET A 58 -8.56 -11.84 -11.73
C MET A 58 -9.00 -12.93 -12.71
N ARG A 59 -8.10 -13.41 -13.60
CA ARG A 59 -8.37 -14.44 -14.57
C ARG A 59 -7.65 -15.74 -14.25
N LYS A 60 -8.34 -16.85 -14.45
CA LYS A 60 -7.76 -18.19 -14.47
C LYS A 60 -6.90 -18.40 -15.72
N ALA A 61 -6.16 -19.51 -15.75
CA ALA A 61 -5.34 -19.90 -16.91
C ALA A 61 -6.14 -20.07 -18.21
N ASP A 62 -7.42 -20.42 -18.11
CA ASP A 62 -8.35 -20.54 -19.25
C ASP A 62 -8.95 -19.19 -19.70
N GLY A 63 -8.56 -18.09 -19.08
CA GLY A 63 -9.03 -16.74 -19.37
C GLY A 63 -10.36 -16.36 -18.71
N THR A 64 -11.06 -17.30 -18.05
CA THR A 64 -12.30 -17.00 -17.32
C THR A 64 -12.04 -16.28 -16.01
N LEU A 65 -13.02 -15.53 -15.50
CA LEU A 65 -12.92 -14.89 -14.19
C LEU A 65 -13.01 -15.92 -13.06
N HIS A 66 -12.35 -15.62 -11.95
CA HIS A 66 -12.52 -16.40 -10.73
C HIS A 66 -13.94 -16.23 -10.16
N ALA A 67 -14.51 -17.31 -9.64
CA ALA A 67 -15.71 -17.26 -8.82
C ALA A 67 -15.35 -17.25 -7.34
N LEU A 68 -16.09 -16.48 -6.55
CA LEU A 68 -15.90 -16.34 -5.10
C LEU A 68 -16.79 -17.29 -4.31
N ASN A 69 -16.28 -17.76 -3.18
CA ASN A 69 -17.08 -18.34 -2.12
C ASN A 69 -17.39 -17.26 -1.08
N PHE A 70 -18.59 -16.69 -1.12
CA PHE A 70 -18.96 -15.54 -0.27
C PHE A 70 -18.92 -15.85 1.23
N ASN A 71 -19.16 -17.09 1.65
CA ASN A 71 -19.01 -17.47 3.06
C ASN A 71 -17.54 -17.36 3.49
N LYS A 72 -16.61 -17.91 2.66
CA LYS A 72 -15.17 -17.77 2.92
C LYS A 72 -14.70 -16.32 2.85
N VAL A 73 -15.23 -15.52 1.91
CA VAL A 73 -14.93 -14.07 1.85
C VAL A 73 -15.22 -13.41 3.20
N GLN A 74 -16.40 -13.67 3.77
CA GLN A 74 -16.79 -13.09 5.04
C GLN A 74 -15.92 -13.61 6.21
N GLU A 75 -15.65 -14.92 6.23
CA GLU A 75 -14.79 -15.54 7.24
C GLU A 75 -13.36 -14.97 7.20
N GLN A 76 -12.74 -14.92 6.02
CA GLN A 76 -11.38 -14.41 5.83
C GLN A 76 -11.25 -12.93 6.19
N TRP A 77 -12.24 -12.13 5.82
CA TRP A 77 -12.29 -10.71 6.21
C TRP A 77 -12.35 -10.56 7.74
N THR A 78 -13.22 -11.34 8.39
CA THR A 78 -13.38 -11.33 9.85
C THR A 78 -12.10 -11.77 10.55
N MET A 79 -11.42 -12.81 10.04
CA MET A 79 -10.14 -13.26 10.60
C MET A 79 -9.05 -12.16 10.52
N LEU A 80 -8.96 -11.43 9.42
CA LEU A 80 -8.01 -10.31 9.31
C LEU A 80 -8.37 -9.16 10.24
N HIS A 81 -9.65 -8.77 10.31
CA HIS A 81 -10.17 -7.76 11.23
C HIS A 81 -9.80 -8.09 12.69
N ASP A 82 -10.10 -9.32 13.12
CA ASP A 82 -9.87 -9.76 14.49
C ASP A 82 -8.38 -9.92 14.81
N ALA A 83 -7.55 -10.27 13.80
CA ALA A 83 -6.10 -10.30 13.94
C ALA A 83 -5.53 -8.91 14.25
N TYR A 84 -6.01 -7.83 13.60
CA TYR A 84 -5.64 -6.46 13.95
C TYR A 84 -6.04 -6.10 15.37
N LEU A 85 -7.28 -6.39 15.77
CA LEU A 85 -7.75 -6.13 17.14
C LEU A 85 -6.91 -6.88 18.20
N LYS A 86 -6.57 -8.15 17.92
CA LYS A 86 -5.79 -9.00 18.82
C LYS A 86 -4.38 -8.48 19.07
N ILE A 87 -3.76 -7.84 18.08
CA ILE A 87 -2.43 -7.21 18.24
C ILE A 87 -2.51 -5.74 18.72
N GLY A 88 -3.71 -5.26 19.10
CA GLY A 88 -3.90 -3.92 19.68
C GLY A 88 -4.08 -2.80 18.66
N ILE A 89 -4.33 -3.10 17.38
CA ILE A 89 -4.63 -2.12 16.34
C ILE A 89 -6.15 -1.90 16.25
N PRO A 90 -6.69 -0.74 16.63
CA PRO A 90 -8.11 -0.43 16.48
C PRO A 90 -8.52 -0.43 15.01
N VAL A 91 -9.70 -1.01 14.71
CA VAL A 91 -10.23 -1.09 13.35
C VAL A 91 -11.51 -0.27 13.22
N LEU A 92 -11.51 0.69 12.29
CA LEU A 92 -12.71 1.36 11.81
C LEU A 92 -13.27 0.55 10.63
N ALA A 93 -14.31 -0.25 10.87
CA ALA A 93 -14.99 -1.00 9.82
C ALA A 93 -16.12 -0.15 9.22
N ILE A 94 -16.07 0.04 7.89
CA ILE A 94 -17.12 0.76 7.15
C ILE A 94 -17.82 -0.18 6.17
N ASP A 95 -19.03 0.17 5.76
CA ASP A 95 -19.79 -0.63 4.82
C ASP A 95 -19.27 -0.44 3.38
N GLY A 96 -19.24 -1.55 2.61
CA GLY A 96 -19.03 -1.49 1.17
C GLY A 96 -20.18 -0.77 0.46
N GLN A 97 -19.97 -0.38 -0.79
CA GLN A 97 -20.97 0.35 -1.58
C GLN A 97 -21.39 -0.46 -2.81
N PRO A 98 -22.68 -0.44 -3.18
CA PRO A 98 -23.16 -1.08 -4.41
C PRO A 98 -22.40 -0.59 -5.63
N GLY A 99 -22.04 -1.51 -6.54
CA GLY A 99 -21.27 -1.19 -7.76
C GLY A 99 -19.80 -0.83 -7.51
N LYS A 100 -19.27 -1.12 -6.31
CA LYS A 100 -17.86 -0.93 -5.92
C LYS A 100 -17.25 -2.27 -5.47
N PRO A 101 -17.08 -3.23 -6.39
CA PRO A 101 -16.68 -4.59 -6.02
C PRO A 101 -15.31 -4.66 -5.35
N ASP A 102 -14.36 -3.80 -5.73
CA ASP A 102 -13.00 -3.80 -5.20
C ASP A 102 -12.78 -2.84 -4.02
N MET A 103 -13.84 -2.19 -3.50
CA MET A 103 -13.72 -1.23 -2.40
C MET A 103 -13.13 -1.84 -1.12
N VAL A 104 -13.21 -3.15 -0.97
CA VAL A 104 -12.57 -3.91 0.11
C VAL A 104 -11.04 -3.73 0.15
N PHE A 105 -10.41 -3.45 -1.00
CA PHE A 105 -9.00 -3.10 -1.11
C PHE A 105 -8.80 -1.60 -0.87
N CYS A 106 -8.95 -1.19 0.37
CA CYS A 106 -9.03 0.22 0.73
C CYS A 106 -7.68 0.92 0.94
N ALA A 107 -6.56 0.23 0.75
CA ALA A 107 -5.22 0.84 0.80
C ALA A 107 -4.99 1.88 -0.32
N ASN A 108 -5.69 1.74 -1.46
CA ASN A 108 -5.37 2.49 -2.67
C ASN A 108 -6.05 3.85 -2.80
N GLN A 109 -7.11 4.14 -2.03
CA GLN A 109 -7.95 5.33 -2.25
C GLN A 109 -7.38 6.62 -1.66
N SER A 110 -6.47 6.52 -0.69
CA SER A 110 -5.86 7.70 -0.09
C SER A 110 -4.56 7.39 0.67
N LEU A 111 -3.71 8.41 0.80
CA LEU A 111 -2.49 8.36 1.62
C LEU A 111 -2.67 9.28 2.84
N PRO A 112 -2.81 8.73 4.06
CA PRO A 112 -2.79 9.50 5.30
C PRO A 112 -1.40 10.09 5.56
N ILE A 113 -1.37 11.37 5.90
CA ILE A 113 -0.16 12.16 6.15
C ILE A 113 -0.32 12.88 7.47
N VAL A 114 0.75 12.96 8.26
CA VAL A 114 0.92 13.95 9.32
C VAL A 114 2.00 14.92 8.86
N ASP A 115 1.68 16.19 8.68
CA ASP A 115 2.62 17.21 8.24
C ASP A 115 3.65 17.58 9.33
N ASN A 116 4.59 18.48 9.02
CA ASN A 116 5.60 18.91 9.97
C ASN A 116 5.05 19.67 11.20
N SER A 117 3.82 20.17 11.10
CA SER A 117 3.10 20.89 12.16
C SER A 117 2.16 19.97 12.97
N GLY A 118 2.10 18.68 12.64
CA GLY A 118 1.21 17.71 13.28
C GLY A 118 -0.22 17.69 12.73
N ASN A 119 -0.52 18.42 11.64
CA ASN A 119 -1.84 18.37 11.03
C ASN A 119 -2.02 17.04 10.27
N LYS A 120 -3.22 16.48 10.38
CA LYS A 120 -3.62 15.27 9.65
C LYS A 120 -4.18 15.65 8.29
N LEU A 121 -3.53 15.18 7.24
CA LEU A 121 -3.96 15.36 5.85
C LEU A 121 -4.28 14.01 5.23
N LEU A 122 -5.30 13.96 4.40
CA LEU A 122 -5.65 12.81 3.59
C LEU A 122 -5.45 13.16 2.12
N LEU A 123 -4.36 12.68 1.54
CA LEU A 123 -4.08 12.86 0.11
C LEU A 123 -4.91 11.87 -0.70
N LEU A 124 -5.83 12.38 -1.49
CA LEU A 124 -6.75 11.56 -2.28
C LEU A 124 -6.09 11.04 -3.54
N SER A 125 -6.42 9.81 -3.91
CA SER A 125 -5.89 9.14 -5.10
C SER A 125 -6.57 9.62 -6.40
N ASN A 126 -5.77 9.70 -7.45
CA ASN A 126 -6.19 9.75 -8.83
C ASN A 126 -6.06 8.35 -9.43
N MET A 127 -6.98 7.45 -9.10
CA MET A 127 -6.85 6.04 -9.47
C MET A 127 -6.93 5.82 -10.98
N HIS A 128 -6.19 4.82 -11.47
CA HIS A 128 -6.14 4.46 -12.89
C HIS A 128 -7.52 4.02 -13.42
N ASN A 129 -8.21 3.16 -12.68
CA ASN A 129 -9.52 2.65 -13.07
C ASN A 129 -10.66 3.55 -12.58
N ASP A 130 -11.69 3.81 -13.43
CA ASP A 130 -12.79 4.72 -13.11
C ASP A 130 -13.69 4.19 -11.99
N ILE A 131 -13.97 2.89 -11.95
CA ILE A 131 -14.78 2.28 -10.89
C ILE A 131 -14.05 2.46 -9.56
N ARG A 132 -12.74 2.12 -9.51
CA ARG A 132 -11.91 2.30 -8.34
C ARG A 132 -11.79 3.79 -7.92
N HIS A 133 -11.67 4.70 -8.91
CA HIS A 133 -11.64 6.14 -8.62
C HIS A 133 -12.93 6.61 -7.94
N SER A 134 -14.05 6.05 -8.32
CA SER A 134 -15.35 6.37 -7.73
C SER A 134 -15.56 5.86 -6.29
N GLU A 135 -14.61 5.07 -5.75
CA GLU A 135 -14.59 4.62 -4.34
C GLU A 135 -13.95 5.66 -3.41
N VAL A 136 -13.08 6.53 -3.95
CA VAL A 136 -12.28 7.50 -3.17
C VAL A 136 -13.12 8.38 -2.24
N PRO A 137 -14.28 8.95 -2.67
CA PRO A 137 -15.09 9.81 -1.80
C PRO A 137 -15.60 9.10 -0.52
N PHE A 138 -15.95 7.81 -0.61
CA PHE A 138 -16.48 7.05 0.53
C PHE A 138 -15.41 6.79 1.61
N ILE A 139 -14.17 6.52 1.18
CA ILE A 139 -13.04 6.38 2.11
C ILE A 139 -12.69 7.74 2.70
N ALA A 140 -12.67 8.80 1.88
CA ALA A 140 -12.39 10.16 2.35
C ALA A 140 -13.39 10.63 3.42
N GLU A 141 -14.69 10.43 3.21
CA GLU A 141 -15.74 10.80 4.17
C GLU A 141 -15.52 10.13 5.53
N SER A 142 -15.17 8.85 5.52
CA SER A 142 -14.91 8.09 6.75
C SER A 142 -13.74 8.65 7.56
N LEU A 143 -12.70 9.19 6.91
CA LEU A 143 -11.52 9.76 7.58
C LEU A 143 -11.67 11.26 7.90
N ILE A 144 -12.54 12.00 7.21
CA ILE A 144 -12.92 13.37 7.63
C ILE A 144 -13.49 13.33 9.05
N SER A 145 -14.30 12.31 9.37
CA SER A 145 -14.82 12.12 10.74
C SER A 145 -13.73 11.88 11.79
N GLN A 146 -12.52 11.47 11.35
CA GLN A 146 -11.32 11.29 12.18
C GLN A 146 -10.40 12.53 12.17
N GLN A 147 -10.96 13.70 11.81
CA GLN A 147 -10.28 15.02 11.79
C GLN A 147 -9.19 15.17 10.71
N TYR A 148 -9.25 14.40 9.62
CA TYR A 148 -8.39 14.61 8.47
C TYR A 148 -8.91 15.75 7.60
N LYS A 149 -7.99 16.61 7.15
CA LYS A 149 -8.24 17.58 6.08
C LYS A 149 -7.87 16.97 4.75
N LEU A 150 -8.70 17.20 3.73
CA LEU A 150 -8.40 16.69 2.39
C LEU A 150 -7.25 17.44 1.74
N ALA A 151 -6.36 16.70 1.11
CA ALA A 151 -5.34 17.22 0.19
C ALA A 151 -5.58 16.62 -1.20
N HIS A 152 -5.40 17.43 -2.22
CA HIS A 152 -5.70 17.06 -3.59
C HIS A 152 -4.44 17.13 -4.46
N LEU A 153 -4.34 16.16 -5.36
CA LEU A 153 -3.41 16.18 -6.47
C LEU A 153 -3.96 17.07 -7.61
N PRO A 154 -3.17 17.42 -8.63
CA PRO A 154 -3.70 17.99 -9.86
C PRO A 154 -4.85 17.16 -10.43
N ALA A 155 -5.70 17.75 -11.25
CA ALA A 155 -6.84 17.06 -11.88
C ALA A 155 -6.39 15.72 -12.49
N ARG A 156 -7.22 14.68 -12.31
CA ARG A 156 -6.92 13.33 -12.81
C ARG A 156 -6.78 13.33 -14.33
N SER A 157 -5.68 12.79 -14.80
CA SER A 157 -5.34 12.56 -16.20
C SER A 157 -4.39 11.38 -16.31
N SER A 158 -4.04 10.95 -17.52
CA SER A 158 -3.01 9.92 -17.75
C SER A 158 -1.64 10.26 -17.14
N GLU A 159 -1.34 11.55 -16.94
CA GLU A 159 -0.07 12.05 -16.41
C GLU A 159 -0.07 12.23 -14.89
N THR A 160 -1.23 12.13 -14.25
CA THR A 160 -1.41 12.46 -12.82
C THR A 160 -2.04 11.32 -12.04
N LEU A 161 -1.87 10.07 -12.50
CA LEU A 161 -2.38 8.89 -11.81
C LEU A 161 -1.58 8.62 -10.53
N PHE A 162 -2.31 8.23 -9.47
CA PHE A 162 -1.76 7.89 -8.17
C PHE A 162 -2.69 6.92 -7.43
N GLU A 163 -2.15 5.79 -6.95
CA GLU A 163 -2.93 4.79 -6.20
C GLU A 163 -2.41 4.62 -4.76
N ALA A 164 -2.15 5.75 -4.10
CA ALA A 164 -1.86 5.90 -2.66
C ALA A 164 -1.00 4.77 -2.06
N MET A 165 -1.49 4.12 -0.98
CA MET A 165 -0.70 3.11 -0.25
C MET A 165 -0.49 1.80 -1.03
N GLY A 166 -1.09 1.63 -2.21
CA GLY A 166 -0.67 0.58 -3.14
C GLY A 166 0.73 0.83 -3.68
N ASP A 167 1.06 2.10 -3.95
CA ASP A 167 2.32 2.52 -4.58
C ASP A 167 3.16 3.48 -3.73
N CYS A 168 2.65 3.98 -2.59
CA CYS A 168 3.36 4.97 -1.77
C CYS A 168 3.32 4.58 -0.29
N LEU A 169 4.47 4.17 0.22
CA LEU A 169 4.61 3.60 1.56
C LEU A 169 5.49 4.47 2.45
N TRP A 170 5.05 4.76 3.67
CA TRP A 170 5.91 5.37 4.68
C TRP A 170 6.94 4.36 5.20
N LEU A 171 8.19 4.80 5.34
CA LEU A 171 9.15 4.09 6.19
C LEU A 171 8.68 4.21 7.65
N PRO A 172 8.46 3.10 8.38
CA PRO A 172 7.84 3.14 9.70
C PRO A 172 8.55 4.09 10.67
N GLY A 173 7.79 5.03 11.23
CA GLY A 173 8.29 6.03 12.18
C GLY A 173 9.20 7.11 11.58
N LYS A 174 9.39 7.14 10.27
CA LYS A 174 10.31 8.06 9.59
C LYS A 174 9.59 8.88 8.50
N ARG A 175 9.95 10.15 8.41
CA ARG A 175 9.48 11.04 7.34
C ARG A 175 10.25 10.78 6.05
N PHE A 176 10.00 9.61 5.49
CA PHE A 176 10.59 9.12 4.26
C PHE A 176 9.58 8.20 3.55
N LEU A 177 9.40 8.38 2.26
CA LEU A 177 8.46 7.62 1.44
C LEU A 177 9.19 6.72 0.45
N LEU A 178 8.60 5.55 0.18
CA LEU A 178 8.94 4.69 -0.94
C LEU A 178 7.81 4.76 -1.95
N GLY A 179 8.12 5.05 -3.21
CA GLY A 179 7.15 5.26 -4.29
C GLY A 179 7.35 4.30 -5.46
N GLY A 180 6.36 3.47 -5.78
CA GLY A 180 6.31 2.63 -6.96
C GLY A 180 5.65 3.36 -8.14
N TYR A 181 6.10 3.11 -9.38
CA TYR A 181 5.47 3.65 -10.58
C TYR A 181 5.60 2.69 -11.77
N GLY A 182 4.80 2.90 -12.80
CA GLY A 182 4.87 2.16 -14.05
C GLY A 182 3.52 1.61 -14.51
N HIS A 183 2.77 0.90 -13.66
CA HIS A 183 1.52 0.24 -14.06
C HIS A 183 0.26 1.03 -13.65
N ARG A 184 0.27 1.67 -12.48
CA ARG A 184 -0.89 2.36 -11.91
C ARG A 184 -0.61 3.80 -11.55
N THR A 185 0.53 4.06 -10.96
CA THR A 185 0.96 5.40 -10.55
C THR A 185 1.97 5.95 -11.56
N THR A 186 1.84 7.21 -11.92
CA THR A 186 2.79 7.89 -12.81
C THR A 186 3.97 8.44 -12.01
N LYS A 187 5.18 8.41 -12.61
CA LYS A 187 6.39 8.91 -11.96
C LYS A 187 6.30 10.38 -11.57
N ALA A 188 5.73 11.21 -12.47
CA ALA A 188 5.69 12.67 -12.31
C ALA A 188 4.86 13.11 -11.09
N ILE A 189 3.86 12.31 -10.68
CA ILE A 189 2.98 12.65 -9.56
C ILE A 189 3.72 12.78 -8.23
N TYR A 190 4.84 12.07 -8.09
CA TYR A 190 5.64 12.09 -6.85
C TYR A 190 6.27 13.44 -6.52
N ASN A 191 6.38 14.37 -7.48
CA ASN A 191 6.76 15.76 -7.19
C ASN A 191 5.71 16.43 -6.29
N TYR A 192 4.40 16.20 -6.56
CA TYR A 192 3.31 16.73 -5.74
C TYR A 192 3.19 15.97 -4.41
N VAL A 193 3.28 14.64 -4.46
CA VAL A 193 3.22 13.79 -3.26
C VAL A 193 4.29 14.19 -2.26
N SER A 194 5.54 14.33 -2.72
CA SER A 194 6.69 14.72 -1.90
C SER A 194 6.49 16.09 -1.25
N GLN A 195 5.97 17.07 -1.98
CA GLN A 195 5.69 18.42 -1.45
C GLN A 195 4.57 18.40 -0.41
N ILE A 196 3.44 17.72 -0.70
CA ILE A 196 2.30 17.63 0.22
C ILE A 196 2.68 16.86 1.48
N ALA A 197 3.42 15.76 1.34
CA ALA A 197 3.90 14.94 2.44
C ALA A 197 5.06 15.59 3.21
N GLN A 198 5.72 16.61 2.63
CA GLN A 198 6.94 17.24 3.15
C GLN A 198 8.02 16.20 3.48
N ALA A 199 8.23 15.24 2.55
CA ALA A 199 9.11 14.11 2.72
C ALA A 199 9.84 13.76 1.42
N PRO A 200 11.10 13.31 1.49
CA PRO A 200 11.77 12.72 0.33
C PRO A 200 11.08 11.41 -0.06
N VAL A 201 11.16 11.08 -1.36
CA VAL A 201 10.59 9.85 -1.91
C VAL A 201 11.64 9.07 -2.68
N ALA A 202 11.91 7.83 -2.28
CA ALA A 202 12.67 6.88 -3.08
C ALA A 202 11.75 6.22 -4.12
N LEU A 203 12.12 6.30 -5.40
CA LEU A 203 11.27 5.87 -6.51
C LEU A 203 11.72 4.53 -7.09
N PHE A 204 10.76 3.65 -7.31
CA PHE A 204 10.95 2.31 -7.84
C PHE A 204 10.10 2.08 -9.08
N GLU A 205 10.74 1.82 -10.20
CA GLU A 205 10.05 1.40 -11.41
C GLU A 205 9.66 -0.07 -11.29
N LEU A 206 8.35 -0.35 -11.44
CA LEU A 206 7.78 -1.69 -11.46
C LEU A 206 7.74 -2.19 -12.90
N VAL A 207 8.51 -3.23 -13.21
CA VAL A 207 8.70 -3.72 -14.58
C VAL A 207 7.91 -4.99 -14.90
N ASN A 208 7.37 -5.66 -13.88
CA ASN A 208 6.63 -6.91 -14.05
C ASN A 208 5.13 -6.66 -13.79
N PRO A 209 4.26 -6.82 -14.81
CA PRO A 209 2.82 -6.51 -14.68
C PRO A 209 2.06 -7.41 -13.70
N ARG A 210 2.64 -8.53 -13.26
CA ARG A 210 2.06 -9.36 -12.20
C ARG A 210 2.14 -8.65 -10.85
N PHE A 211 3.14 -7.78 -10.67
CA PHE A 211 3.35 -6.95 -9.48
C PHE A 211 3.01 -5.50 -9.82
N TYR A 212 1.74 -5.25 -10.04
CA TYR A 212 1.22 -3.98 -10.58
C TYR A 212 1.16 -2.83 -9.58
N HIS A 213 1.40 -3.10 -8.29
CA HIS A 213 1.58 -2.13 -7.21
C HIS A 213 2.84 -2.46 -6.40
N LEU A 214 3.41 -1.47 -5.73
CA LEU A 214 4.56 -1.64 -4.85
C LEU A 214 4.23 -2.59 -3.68
N ASP A 215 3.04 -2.51 -3.09
CA ASP A 215 2.57 -3.37 -1.99
C ASP A 215 2.37 -4.84 -2.39
N THR A 216 2.41 -5.16 -3.69
CA THR A 216 2.35 -6.55 -4.16
C THR A 216 3.71 -7.22 -4.27
N CYS A 217 4.81 -6.44 -4.27
CA CYS A 217 6.18 -6.94 -4.43
C CYS A 217 7.14 -6.50 -3.32
N LEU A 218 6.71 -5.62 -2.40
CA LEU A 218 7.48 -5.12 -1.27
C LEU A 218 6.59 -5.03 -0.02
N SER A 219 7.00 -5.66 1.07
CA SER A 219 6.43 -5.40 2.40
C SER A 219 7.51 -4.87 3.34
N ILE A 220 7.28 -3.71 3.91
CA ILE A 220 8.15 -3.10 4.91
C ILE A 220 7.80 -3.68 6.28
N ILE A 221 8.76 -4.32 6.95
CA ILE A 221 8.56 -4.95 8.25
C ILE A 221 8.85 -3.95 9.39
N ASN A 222 9.97 -3.25 9.28
CA ASN A 222 10.33 -2.12 10.14
C ASN A 222 11.26 -1.16 9.37
N ASP A 223 11.97 -0.24 10.02
CA ASP A 223 12.80 0.75 9.34
C ASP A 223 14.15 0.20 8.80
N ASP A 224 14.52 -1.05 9.11
CA ASP A 224 15.73 -1.71 8.62
C ASP A 224 15.48 -3.02 7.84
N THR A 225 14.30 -3.58 7.92
CA THR A 225 13.93 -4.90 7.38
C THR A 225 12.74 -4.80 6.45
N ALA A 226 12.86 -5.39 5.27
CA ALA A 226 11.77 -5.57 4.32
C ALA A 226 11.85 -6.93 3.63
N ILE A 227 10.73 -7.42 3.11
CA ILE A 227 10.68 -8.57 2.20
C ILE A 227 10.31 -8.09 0.81
N ALA A 228 10.97 -8.60 -0.24
CA ALA A 228 10.71 -8.17 -1.61
C ALA A 228 10.92 -9.30 -2.63
N HIS A 229 10.18 -9.21 -3.74
CA HIS A 229 10.41 -10.05 -4.91
C HIS A 229 11.19 -9.30 -5.99
N GLU A 230 12.42 -9.73 -6.24
CA GLU A 230 13.40 -8.99 -7.04
C GLU A 230 12.97 -8.72 -8.49
N SER A 231 12.26 -9.68 -9.15
CA SER A 231 11.90 -9.53 -10.56
C SER A 231 10.85 -8.44 -10.84
N ALA A 232 10.29 -7.85 -9.79
CA ALA A 232 9.37 -6.72 -9.92
C ALA A 232 10.07 -5.39 -10.23
N PHE A 233 11.37 -5.29 -9.92
CA PHE A 233 12.13 -4.04 -9.93
C PHE A 233 13.20 -4.01 -11.02
N THR A 234 13.60 -2.80 -11.44
CA THR A 234 14.84 -2.61 -12.21
C THR A 234 16.07 -2.85 -11.35
N GLU A 235 17.23 -3.12 -11.99
CA GLU A 235 18.50 -3.26 -11.28
C GLU A 235 18.87 -2.02 -10.43
N PRO A 236 18.72 -0.77 -10.90
CA PRO A 236 18.93 0.42 -10.06
C PRO A 236 17.96 0.47 -8.86
N GLY A 237 16.70 0.05 -9.04
CA GLY A 237 15.71 -0.03 -7.97
C GLY A 237 16.11 -1.04 -6.90
N LEU A 238 16.59 -2.22 -7.28
CA LEU A 238 17.08 -3.24 -6.32
C LEU A 238 18.30 -2.74 -5.54
N LYS A 239 19.24 -2.07 -6.19
CA LYS A 239 20.39 -1.45 -5.51
C LYS A 239 19.95 -0.39 -4.49
N LEU A 240 18.93 0.40 -4.83
CA LEU A 240 18.36 1.39 -3.93
C LEU A 240 17.64 0.72 -2.75
N LEU A 241 16.83 -0.34 -2.97
CA LEU A 241 16.18 -1.11 -1.90
C LEU A 241 17.20 -1.69 -0.92
N ASN A 242 18.27 -2.32 -1.44
CA ASN A 242 19.35 -2.88 -0.59
C ASN A 242 20.09 -1.79 0.21
N LYS A 243 20.15 -0.55 -0.30
CA LYS A 243 20.75 0.57 0.45
C LYS A 243 19.82 1.10 1.53
N ILE A 244 18.50 1.07 1.31
CA ILE A 244 17.49 1.49 2.29
C ILE A 244 17.33 0.44 3.39
N PHE A 245 17.23 -0.84 3.02
CA PHE A 245 16.99 -1.96 3.94
C PHE A 245 18.21 -2.85 4.07
N PRO A 246 19.02 -2.70 5.12
CA PRO A 246 20.15 -3.61 5.37
C PRO A 246 19.75 -5.08 5.46
N ASN A 247 18.54 -5.34 5.93
CA ASN A 247 17.94 -6.67 6.05
C ASN A 247 16.84 -6.86 4.98
N LEU A 248 17.17 -6.66 3.70
CA LEU A 248 16.27 -6.99 2.60
C LEU A 248 16.25 -8.51 2.40
N ILE A 249 15.07 -9.12 2.65
CA ILE A 249 14.87 -10.57 2.56
C ILE A 249 14.20 -10.87 1.21
N PRO A 250 14.83 -11.67 0.33
CA PRO A 250 14.24 -12.04 -0.94
C PRO A 250 13.10 -13.04 -0.78
N VAL A 251 12.00 -12.82 -1.51
CA VAL A 251 10.85 -13.73 -1.59
C VAL A 251 10.87 -14.44 -2.94
N THR A 252 10.73 -15.76 -2.93
CA THR A 252 10.67 -16.56 -4.16
C THR A 252 9.43 -16.22 -4.98
N LEU A 253 9.47 -16.38 -6.32
CA LEU A 253 8.30 -16.15 -7.16
C LEU A 253 7.09 -17.00 -6.71
N LYS A 254 7.34 -18.23 -6.26
CA LYS A 254 6.30 -19.15 -5.78
C LYS A 254 5.52 -18.59 -4.60
N GLU A 255 6.18 -17.87 -3.69
CA GLU A 255 5.55 -17.27 -2.52
C GLU A 255 5.09 -15.83 -2.78
N ALA A 256 5.78 -15.08 -3.67
CA ALA A 256 5.42 -13.71 -4.00
C ALA A 256 4.17 -13.62 -4.89
N ASP A 257 4.02 -14.54 -5.86
CA ASP A 257 2.87 -14.58 -6.78
C ASP A 257 1.70 -15.38 -6.18
N SER A 258 0.54 -15.32 -6.83
CA SER A 258 -0.63 -16.13 -6.47
C SER A 258 -0.30 -17.65 -6.50
N PRO A 259 -0.68 -18.41 -5.47
CA PRO A 259 -1.56 -18.06 -4.34
C PRO A 259 -0.82 -17.55 -3.10
N GLY A 260 0.50 -17.38 -3.12
CA GLY A 260 1.30 -17.00 -1.96
C GLY A 260 1.11 -15.57 -1.50
N PHE A 261 1.19 -14.59 -2.40
CA PHE A 261 1.05 -13.14 -2.14
C PHE A 261 1.83 -12.66 -0.90
N ALA A 262 2.99 -13.28 -0.62
CA ALA A 262 3.76 -13.03 0.59
C ALA A 262 4.21 -11.57 0.74
N CYS A 263 4.52 -10.88 -0.38
CA CYS A 263 4.93 -9.49 -0.35
C CYS A 263 3.76 -8.52 -0.05
N ASN A 264 2.50 -8.98 -0.06
CA ASN A 264 1.36 -8.19 0.40
C ASN A 264 1.09 -8.38 1.91
N ALA A 265 2.14 -8.70 2.68
CA ALA A 265 2.11 -8.77 4.13
C ALA A 265 2.06 -7.37 4.76
N HIS A 266 1.73 -7.30 6.04
CA HIS A 266 1.72 -6.06 6.81
C HIS A 266 2.29 -6.25 8.22
N CYS A 267 3.21 -5.38 8.62
CA CYS A 267 3.76 -5.32 9.97
C CYS A 267 3.48 -3.92 10.57
N PRO A 268 2.37 -3.71 11.30
CA PRO A 268 1.98 -2.39 11.79
C PRO A 268 2.83 -1.87 12.94
N ASP A 269 3.42 -2.77 13.73
CA ASP A 269 4.07 -2.47 15.01
C ASP A 269 5.57 -2.87 15.06
N GLY A 270 6.13 -3.28 13.93
CA GLY A 270 7.51 -3.75 13.83
C GLY A 270 7.78 -5.12 14.47
N LYS A 271 6.71 -5.85 14.87
CA LYS A 271 6.83 -7.16 15.56
C LYS A 271 5.91 -8.21 14.95
N HIS A 272 4.65 -7.92 14.72
CA HIS A 272 3.66 -8.86 14.21
C HIS A 272 3.52 -8.72 12.70
N VAL A 273 3.92 -9.76 11.97
CA VAL A 273 3.80 -9.82 10.50
C VAL A 273 2.55 -10.60 10.14
N LEU A 274 1.51 -9.88 9.71
CA LEU A 274 0.28 -10.46 9.17
C LEU A 274 0.53 -10.80 7.70
N ILE A 275 0.34 -12.05 7.31
CA ILE A 275 0.72 -12.55 5.98
C ILE A 275 -0.25 -13.64 5.51
N GLN A 276 -0.44 -13.76 4.20
CA GLN A 276 -1.17 -14.88 3.59
C GLN A 276 -0.61 -16.22 4.09
N GLN A 277 -1.48 -17.12 4.49
CA GLN A 277 -1.11 -18.46 4.98
C GLN A 277 -0.38 -19.30 3.92
N GLY A 278 0.47 -20.24 4.36
CA GLY A 278 1.13 -21.22 3.51
C GLY A 278 2.46 -20.77 2.89
N ASN A 279 2.96 -19.60 3.25
CA ASN A 279 4.27 -19.07 2.81
C ASN A 279 5.40 -19.62 3.70
N VAL A 280 5.64 -20.95 3.66
CA VAL A 280 6.48 -21.67 4.64
C VAL A 280 7.92 -21.17 4.70
N GLN A 281 8.52 -20.84 3.53
CA GLN A 281 9.92 -20.42 3.47
C GLN A 281 10.11 -19.05 4.11
N ILE A 282 9.35 -18.05 3.61
CA ILE A 282 9.49 -16.68 4.14
C ILE A 282 9.02 -16.59 5.59
N ASN A 283 7.98 -17.32 6.00
CA ASN A 283 7.52 -17.36 7.39
C ASN A 283 8.61 -17.89 8.32
N SER A 284 9.34 -18.96 7.93
CA SER A 284 10.47 -19.48 8.69
C SER A 284 11.61 -18.47 8.81
N VAL A 285 11.91 -17.70 7.75
CA VAL A 285 12.95 -16.66 7.78
C VAL A 285 12.56 -15.53 8.72
N LEU A 286 11.32 -15.04 8.64
CA LEU A 286 10.79 -13.98 9.50
C LEU A 286 10.80 -14.41 10.99
N GLN A 287 10.38 -15.63 11.29
CA GLN A 287 10.41 -16.17 12.65
C GLN A 287 11.84 -16.27 13.21
N LYS A 288 12.81 -16.74 12.39
CA LYS A 288 14.22 -16.78 12.77
C LYS A 288 14.82 -15.39 12.99
N ALA A 289 14.33 -14.38 12.27
CA ALA A 289 14.68 -12.98 12.47
C ALA A 289 14.00 -12.34 13.70
N GLY A 290 13.17 -13.08 14.45
CA GLY A 290 12.54 -12.64 15.70
C GLY A 290 11.14 -12.05 15.57
N PHE A 291 10.54 -12.08 14.37
CA PHE A 291 9.19 -11.58 14.16
C PHE A 291 8.12 -12.63 14.53
N THR A 292 6.98 -12.16 15.00
CA THR A 292 5.81 -13.00 15.23
C THR A 292 4.97 -13.05 13.94
N VAL A 293 4.99 -14.19 13.26
CA VAL A 293 4.22 -14.39 12.04
C VAL A 293 2.78 -14.77 12.37
N VAL A 294 1.82 -14.03 11.81
CA VAL A 294 0.38 -14.27 11.92
C VAL A 294 -0.15 -14.65 10.54
N GLU A 295 -0.28 -15.97 10.32
CA GLU A 295 -0.81 -16.50 9.05
C GLU A 295 -2.33 -16.33 8.97
N LEU A 296 -2.81 -15.81 7.84
CA LEU A 296 -4.23 -15.50 7.60
C LEU A 296 -4.65 -16.02 6.22
N PRO A 297 -5.79 -16.68 6.10
CA PRO A 297 -6.32 -17.05 4.79
C PRO A 297 -6.90 -15.82 4.10
N THR A 298 -6.41 -15.52 2.89
CA THR A 298 -6.94 -14.47 2.01
C THR A 298 -7.12 -14.93 0.57
N ASP A 299 -7.19 -16.25 0.37
CA ASP A 299 -7.23 -16.87 -0.96
C ASP A 299 -8.45 -16.43 -1.80
N GLU A 300 -9.57 -16.07 -1.18
CA GLU A 300 -10.72 -15.49 -1.90
C GLU A 300 -10.42 -14.07 -2.41
N PHE A 301 -9.68 -13.26 -1.66
CA PHE A 301 -9.28 -11.90 -2.06
C PHE A 301 -8.17 -11.90 -3.10
N ILE A 302 -7.23 -12.84 -3.04
CA ILE A 302 -6.17 -13.02 -4.05
C ILE A 302 -6.76 -13.28 -5.44
N LYS A 303 -7.95 -13.86 -5.56
CA LYS A 303 -8.68 -14.01 -6.83
C LYS A 303 -9.00 -12.68 -7.51
N SER A 304 -8.98 -11.56 -6.77
CA SER A 304 -9.09 -10.20 -7.31
C SER A 304 -7.76 -9.42 -7.24
N GLY A 305 -6.67 -10.09 -6.85
CA GLY A 305 -5.31 -9.53 -6.88
C GLY A 305 -4.93 -8.74 -5.63
N GLY A 306 -5.56 -8.95 -4.48
CA GLY A 306 -5.19 -8.33 -3.21
C GLY A 306 -5.17 -9.32 -2.06
N SER A 307 -4.44 -8.98 -0.99
CA SER A 307 -4.31 -9.76 0.23
C SER A 307 -4.28 -8.83 1.45
N VAL A 308 -3.59 -9.20 2.50
CA VAL A 308 -3.56 -8.54 3.82
C VAL A 308 -3.35 -7.03 3.73
N PHE A 309 -2.31 -6.56 3.00
CA PHE A 309 -1.99 -5.14 2.92
C PHE A 309 -3.07 -4.35 2.16
N CYS A 310 -3.54 -4.87 1.05
CA CYS A 310 -4.56 -4.20 0.23
C CYS A 310 -5.89 -4.01 0.96
N MET A 311 -6.23 -4.91 1.91
CA MET A 311 -7.53 -4.94 2.60
C MET A 311 -7.66 -3.93 3.74
N LYS A 312 -6.67 -3.07 3.97
CA LYS A 312 -6.69 -2.07 5.03
C LYS A 312 -6.07 -0.76 4.58
N LEU A 313 -6.51 0.34 5.18
CA LEU A 313 -5.86 1.64 5.14
C LEU A 313 -5.36 1.97 6.55
N MET A 314 -4.05 2.16 6.73
CA MET A 314 -3.51 2.59 8.02
C MET A 314 -3.58 4.11 8.15
N TYR A 315 -3.98 4.60 9.35
CA TYR A 315 -4.07 6.04 9.62
C TYR A 315 -3.62 6.40 11.05
N PHE A 316 -3.32 7.68 11.27
CA PHE A 316 -2.76 8.21 12.53
C PHE A 316 -3.83 8.57 13.56
#